data_3ad24013ff15f9d861f12f97361b8872
#
_entry.id   3ad24013ff15f9d861f12f97361b8872
#
_cell.length_a   1.000
_cell.length_b   1.000
_cell.length_c   1.000
_cell.angle_alpha   90.00
_cell.angle_beta   90.00
_cell.angle_gamma   90.00
#
_symmetry.space_group_name_H-M   'P 1'
#
loop_
_entity.id
_entity.type
_entity.pdbx_description
1 polymer ?
#
loop_
_entity_poly.entity_id
_entity_poly.type
_entity_poly.pdbx_seq_one_letter_code
_entity_poly.pdbx_strand_id
1 'polypeptide(L)'
;MSQKLLRTAIAAGLALALGGCSLFSSDSPRAPVKLTEIQQSATVNTVWSTKLGSSEHSFLTPALAGNGLYAAGSNEVFRIDPSNGAKVWTASLKEKVVAGVGSDGYFVAVGTDQGNVVALSAEGKELWRRKMPSEVDMPPLVGHDLVIVHTSDTRVTAFNARTGEQAWYYQGQVPILSVRAPRQMIFFADGILVGQANGKLIGISLTGKVAFEASISMPSGITEVERLNDVVGAPLVTSGVLCAASYQGRVTCMSAQNGSVRWTEKVDAVTGPTADLKTVYVVDEKSTIHAYSLATGGELWKNDSMKYRQNSAPVAVGSYVASGDYDGYVHLLDPITGREMGRGRLSGAIYTTPIAYGDGAIFQTVDGELAFIRSTSR
;
A
#
# COMPACT_ATOMS: atom_id res chain seq x y z
N MET A 1 -9.85 -29.02 -67.04
CA MET A 1 -10.23 -28.08 -65.96
C MET A 1 -9.27 -26.88 -66.04
N SER A 2 -9.80 -25.71 -66.32
CA SER A 2 -9.04 -24.51 -66.69
C SER A 2 -8.27 -23.90 -65.49
N GLN A 3 -7.03 -23.48 -65.71
CA GLN A 3 -6.18 -22.80 -64.70
C GLN A 3 -6.87 -21.58 -64.03
N LYS A 4 -7.90 -21.03 -64.62
CA LYS A 4 -8.72 -19.93 -64.10
C LYS A 4 -9.59 -20.34 -62.88
N LEU A 5 -10.09 -21.56 -62.82
CA LEU A 5 -10.88 -22.06 -61.70
C LEU A 5 -10.03 -22.34 -60.44
N LEU A 6 -8.78 -22.75 -60.66
CA LEU A 6 -7.85 -22.99 -59.53
C LEU A 6 -7.37 -21.69 -58.87
N ARG A 7 -7.22 -20.60 -59.65
CA ARG A 7 -6.83 -19.29 -59.13
C ARG A 7 -7.95 -18.62 -58.33
N THR A 8 -9.20 -18.84 -58.71
CA THR A 8 -10.39 -18.30 -58.01
C THR A 8 -10.62 -19.02 -56.66
N ALA A 9 -10.36 -20.34 -56.60
CA ALA A 9 -10.49 -21.12 -55.37
C ALA A 9 -9.40 -20.76 -54.33
N ILE A 10 -8.16 -20.44 -54.77
CA ILE A 10 -7.07 -20.02 -53.90
C ILE A 10 -7.33 -18.61 -53.34
N ALA A 11 -7.85 -17.69 -54.15
CA ALA A 11 -8.18 -16.34 -53.70
C ALA A 11 -9.34 -16.29 -52.70
N ALA A 12 -10.35 -17.16 -52.84
CA ALA A 12 -11.47 -17.28 -51.89
C ALA A 12 -11.04 -17.93 -50.59
N GLY A 13 -10.08 -18.87 -50.60
CA GLY A 13 -9.54 -19.49 -49.40
C GLY A 13 -8.65 -18.54 -48.55
N LEU A 14 -7.92 -17.61 -49.19
CA LEU A 14 -7.08 -16.63 -48.49
C LEU A 14 -7.91 -15.48 -47.85
N ALA A 15 -9.07 -15.14 -48.46
CA ALA A 15 -9.94 -14.09 -47.93
C ALA A 15 -10.69 -14.54 -46.66
N LEU A 16 -10.94 -15.85 -46.47
CA LEU A 16 -11.55 -16.42 -45.27
C LEU A 16 -10.56 -16.59 -44.09
N ALA A 17 -9.26 -16.64 -44.38
CA ALA A 17 -8.24 -16.75 -43.34
C ALA A 17 -7.87 -15.41 -42.68
N LEU A 18 -8.21 -14.26 -43.27
CA LEU A 18 -7.96 -12.93 -42.74
C LEU A 18 -9.09 -12.34 -41.90
N GLY A 19 -10.27 -12.99 -41.89
CA GLY A 19 -11.44 -12.58 -41.10
C GLY A 19 -11.53 -13.19 -39.70
N GLY A 20 -10.59 -14.06 -39.32
CA GLY A 20 -10.64 -14.84 -38.08
C GLY A 20 -9.99 -14.21 -36.83
N CYS A 21 -9.31 -13.07 -36.95
CA CYS A 21 -8.55 -12.49 -35.85
C CYS A 21 -9.33 -11.48 -34.98
N SER A 22 -10.61 -11.22 -35.25
CA SER A 22 -11.38 -10.24 -34.48
C SER A 22 -12.47 -10.84 -33.56
N LEU A 23 -12.55 -12.18 -33.46
CA LEU A 23 -13.57 -12.85 -32.62
C LEU A 23 -13.05 -13.39 -31.28
N PHE A 24 -11.77 -13.18 -30.96
CA PHE A 24 -11.20 -13.46 -29.66
C PHE A 24 -10.63 -12.15 -29.06
N SER A 25 -11.49 -11.17 -28.83
CA SER A 25 -11.25 -10.27 -27.72
C SER A 25 -11.48 -11.11 -26.46
N SER A 26 -10.44 -11.77 -25.98
CA SER A 26 -10.44 -12.31 -24.63
C SER A 26 -10.44 -11.11 -23.68
N ASP A 27 -11.62 -10.58 -23.36
CA ASP A 27 -11.77 -9.77 -22.18
C ASP A 27 -11.26 -10.65 -21.05
N SER A 28 -10.08 -10.31 -20.52
CA SER A 28 -9.54 -10.98 -19.35
C SER A 28 -10.63 -10.94 -18.28
N PRO A 29 -11.00 -12.06 -17.64
CA PRO A 29 -12.03 -12.05 -16.61
C PRO A 29 -11.70 -11.13 -15.43
N ARG A 30 -10.49 -10.55 -15.39
CA ARG A 30 -9.99 -9.56 -14.43
C ARG A 30 -9.64 -8.21 -15.11
N ALA A 31 -10.23 -7.89 -16.26
CA ALA A 31 -10.04 -6.59 -16.87
C ALA A 31 -10.65 -5.47 -15.99
N PRO A 32 -9.92 -4.35 -15.78
CA PRO A 32 -10.46 -3.22 -15.04
C PRO A 32 -11.73 -2.66 -15.67
N VAL A 33 -12.74 -2.38 -14.87
CA VAL A 33 -13.98 -1.78 -15.37
C VAL A 33 -13.71 -0.39 -15.92
N LYS A 34 -14.40 -0.01 -16.98
CA LYS A 34 -14.43 1.37 -17.46
C LYS A 34 -15.22 2.21 -16.48
N LEU A 35 -14.65 3.37 -16.12
CA LEU A 35 -15.33 4.32 -15.24
C LEU A 35 -16.54 4.91 -15.97
N THR A 36 -17.71 4.83 -15.36
CA THR A 36 -18.92 5.47 -15.83
C THR A 36 -18.92 6.96 -15.52
N GLU A 37 -19.67 7.74 -16.26
CA GLU A 37 -19.93 9.15 -15.87
C GLU A 37 -20.70 9.20 -14.55
N ILE A 38 -20.31 10.13 -13.68
CA ILE A 38 -20.98 10.38 -12.41
C ILE A 38 -21.43 11.84 -12.35
N GLN A 39 -22.53 12.07 -11.68
CA GLN A 39 -22.93 13.44 -11.32
C GLN A 39 -22.06 13.86 -10.12
N GLN A 40 -20.99 14.62 -10.42
CA GLN A 40 -20.07 15.07 -9.40
C GLN A 40 -20.70 16.10 -8.48
N SER A 41 -20.75 15.79 -7.19
CA SER A 41 -21.15 16.69 -6.10
C SER A 41 -19.99 17.07 -5.18
N ALA A 42 -18.80 16.51 -5.47
CA ALA A 42 -17.55 16.84 -4.81
C ALA A 42 -16.43 17.05 -5.85
N THR A 43 -15.46 17.87 -5.51
CA THR A 43 -14.29 18.15 -6.35
C THR A 43 -13.02 17.75 -5.62
N VAL A 44 -12.12 17.07 -6.34
CA VAL A 44 -10.74 16.79 -5.93
C VAL A 44 -9.90 18.02 -6.28
N ASN A 45 -9.32 18.68 -5.29
CA ASN A 45 -8.48 19.85 -5.47
C ASN A 45 -7.03 19.51 -5.12
N THR A 46 -6.12 19.61 -6.08
CA THR A 46 -4.69 19.54 -5.82
C THR A 46 -4.22 20.87 -5.26
N VAL A 47 -3.83 20.89 -3.98
CA VAL A 47 -3.33 22.10 -3.32
C VAL A 47 -1.92 22.40 -3.76
N TRP A 48 -1.08 21.37 -3.81
CA TRP A 48 0.27 21.39 -4.38
C TRP A 48 0.64 20.02 -4.95
N SER A 49 1.61 20.01 -5.85
CA SER A 49 2.17 18.80 -6.45
C SER A 49 3.67 18.97 -6.65
N THR A 50 4.43 17.91 -6.39
CA THR A 50 5.91 17.88 -6.48
C THR A 50 6.36 16.61 -7.19
N LYS A 51 7.29 16.73 -8.15
CA LYS A 51 7.89 15.58 -8.84
C LYS A 51 9.07 15.03 -8.08
N LEU A 52 9.07 13.69 -7.86
CA LEU A 52 10.11 12.96 -7.15
C LEU A 52 10.96 12.08 -8.07
N GLY A 53 10.46 11.70 -9.23
CA GLY A 53 11.00 10.63 -10.05
C GLY A 53 10.23 9.32 -9.84
N SER A 54 10.17 8.51 -10.89
CA SER A 54 9.40 7.27 -10.90
C SER A 54 9.91 6.26 -9.88
N SER A 55 8.99 5.57 -9.21
CA SER A 55 9.27 4.42 -8.35
C SER A 55 9.24 3.09 -9.10
N GLU A 56 8.96 3.13 -10.40
CA GLU A 56 8.76 1.95 -11.24
C GLU A 56 7.69 1.02 -10.65
N HIS A 57 8.10 -0.17 -10.15
CA HIS A 57 7.20 -1.17 -9.57
C HIS A 57 7.32 -1.24 -8.04
N SER A 58 7.97 -0.27 -7.39
CA SER A 58 8.15 -0.25 -5.94
C SER A 58 6.98 0.47 -5.25
N PHE A 59 6.53 -0.07 -4.12
CA PHE A 59 5.48 0.52 -3.30
C PHE A 59 6.09 1.55 -2.33
N LEU A 60 6.55 2.67 -2.87
CA LEU A 60 7.12 3.73 -2.04
C LEU A 60 6.01 4.51 -1.33
N THR A 61 6.06 4.53 -0.01
CA THR A 61 5.12 5.24 0.85
C THR A 61 5.86 6.39 1.51
N PRO A 62 5.36 7.62 1.43
CA PRO A 62 5.96 8.75 2.16
C PRO A 62 5.82 8.58 3.67
N ALA A 63 6.60 9.34 4.45
CA ALA A 63 6.48 9.42 5.90
C ALA A 63 6.28 10.87 6.34
N LEU A 64 5.26 11.12 7.16
CA LEU A 64 5.04 12.41 7.80
C LEU A 64 5.57 12.34 9.24
N ALA A 65 6.60 13.13 9.56
CA ALA A 65 7.22 13.13 10.87
C ALA A 65 7.64 14.53 11.28
N GLY A 66 7.24 14.96 12.48
CA GLY A 66 7.44 16.34 12.94
C GLY A 66 6.78 17.34 11.97
N ASN A 67 7.57 18.27 11.46
CA ASN A 67 7.16 19.26 10.46
C ASN A 67 7.63 18.92 9.04
N GLY A 68 8.10 17.70 8.80
CA GLY A 68 8.64 17.25 7.52
C GLY A 68 7.80 16.15 6.89
N LEU A 69 7.71 16.19 5.57
CA LEU A 69 7.24 15.10 4.73
C LEU A 69 8.45 14.50 4.03
N TYR A 70 8.68 13.20 4.24
CA TYR A 70 9.80 12.47 3.66
C TYR A 70 9.27 11.53 2.60
N ALA A 71 9.87 11.58 1.41
CA ALA A 71 9.44 10.76 0.28
C ALA A 71 10.64 10.31 -0.54
N ALA A 72 10.46 9.32 -1.38
CA ALA A 72 11.50 8.84 -2.28
C ALA A 72 10.95 8.57 -3.68
N GLY A 73 11.83 8.65 -4.67
CA GLY A 73 11.54 8.30 -6.06
C GLY A 73 12.84 8.04 -6.80
N SER A 74 12.87 7.01 -7.66
CA SER A 74 14.08 6.58 -8.36
C SER A 74 15.22 6.29 -7.37
N ASN A 75 16.30 7.07 -7.41
CA ASN A 75 17.47 6.95 -6.53
C ASN A 75 17.64 8.16 -5.59
N GLU A 76 16.55 8.87 -5.30
CA GLU A 76 16.57 10.09 -4.49
C GLU A 76 15.62 9.97 -3.31
N VAL A 77 16.03 10.60 -2.20
CA VAL A 77 15.23 10.80 -0.99
C VAL A 77 15.05 12.28 -0.78
N PHE A 78 13.86 12.70 -0.40
CA PHE A 78 13.46 14.10 -0.29
C PHE A 78 12.91 14.38 1.09
N ARG A 79 13.24 15.57 1.61
CA ARG A 79 12.42 16.24 2.62
C ARG A 79 11.64 17.34 1.95
N ILE A 80 10.36 17.38 2.21
CA ILE A 80 9.39 18.27 1.59
C ILE A 80 8.65 19.02 2.72
N ASP A 81 8.38 20.29 2.50
CA ASP A 81 7.46 21.04 3.35
C ASP A 81 6.02 20.63 3.03
N PRO A 82 5.31 19.96 3.97
CA PRO A 82 3.97 19.46 3.69
C PRO A 82 2.94 20.57 3.47
N SER A 83 3.22 21.81 3.86
CA SER A 83 2.30 22.93 3.72
C SER A 83 2.21 23.45 2.28
N ASN A 84 3.30 23.34 1.50
CA ASN A 84 3.41 23.96 0.17
C ASN A 84 4.05 23.05 -0.90
N GLY A 85 4.52 21.85 -0.52
CA GLY A 85 5.17 20.90 -1.43
C GLY A 85 6.61 21.26 -1.83
N ALA A 86 7.23 22.28 -1.23
CA ALA A 86 8.60 22.69 -1.56
C ALA A 86 9.61 21.66 -1.08
N LYS A 87 10.59 21.32 -1.94
CA LYS A 87 11.73 20.47 -1.57
C LYS A 87 12.65 21.26 -0.64
N VAL A 88 12.78 20.80 0.61
CA VAL A 88 13.70 21.37 1.61
C VAL A 88 15.12 20.90 1.33
N TRP A 89 15.28 19.59 1.05
CA TRP A 89 16.52 19.00 0.58
C TRP A 89 16.25 17.77 -0.29
N THR A 90 17.25 17.39 -1.08
CA THR A 90 17.29 16.17 -1.88
C THR A 90 18.60 15.44 -1.61
N ALA A 91 18.54 14.16 -1.29
CA ALA A 91 19.69 13.29 -1.12
C ALA A 91 19.70 12.25 -2.24
N SER A 92 20.70 12.32 -3.12
CA SER A 92 20.86 11.35 -4.21
C SER A 92 21.66 10.14 -3.72
N LEU A 93 21.11 8.96 -3.92
CA LEU A 93 21.75 7.67 -3.65
C LEU A 93 22.36 7.11 -4.94
N LYS A 94 23.32 6.21 -4.81
CA LYS A 94 23.90 5.48 -5.96
C LYS A 94 23.05 4.32 -6.43
N GLU A 95 22.02 3.99 -5.67
CA GLU A 95 21.16 2.80 -5.80
C GLU A 95 19.71 3.24 -5.85
N LYS A 96 18.85 2.46 -6.52
CA LYS A 96 17.42 2.74 -6.56
C LYS A 96 16.78 2.45 -5.20
N VAL A 97 15.88 3.32 -4.77
CA VAL A 97 15.06 3.10 -3.59
C VAL A 97 13.91 2.16 -3.95
N VAL A 98 13.78 1.07 -3.22
CA VAL A 98 12.72 0.06 -3.44
C VAL A 98 11.79 -0.11 -2.23
N ALA A 99 12.23 0.34 -1.05
CA ALA A 99 11.44 0.31 0.18
C ALA A 99 11.64 1.61 0.96
N GLY A 100 10.60 2.27 1.32
CA GLY A 100 10.70 3.54 2.05
C GLY A 100 9.45 4.38 1.88
N VAL A 101 9.39 5.45 2.64
CA VAL A 101 10.42 6.04 3.50
C VAL A 101 10.02 5.83 4.96
N GLY A 102 10.99 5.55 5.83
CA GLY A 102 10.80 5.62 7.27
C GLY A 102 11.45 6.90 7.83
N SER A 103 10.78 7.60 8.74
CA SER A 103 11.36 8.76 9.43
C SER A 103 10.66 9.05 10.75
N ASP A 104 11.41 9.56 11.72
CA ASP A 104 10.92 10.16 12.96
C ASP A 104 11.16 11.68 13.02
N GLY A 105 11.63 12.26 11.91
CA GLY A 105 12.00 13.67 11.81
C GLY A 105 13.46 13.96 12.10
N TYR A 106 14.18 13.06 12.79
CA TYR A 106 15.62 13.16 13.10
C TYR A 106 16.46 12.25 12.20
N PHE A 107 15.93 11.08 11.90
CA PHE A 107 16.54 10.09 11.02
C PHE A 107 15.59 9.73 9.90
N VAL A 108 16.16 9.39 8.76
CA VAL A 108 15.43 8.92 7.58
C VAL A 108 16.06 7.61 7.10
N ALA A 109 15.26 6.61 6.78
CA ALA A 109 15.78 5.33 6.32
C ALA A 109 15.03 4.81 5.10
N VAL A 110 15.77 4.18 4.18
CA VAL A 110 15.23 3.54 2.96
C VAL A 110 15.95 2.22 2.69
N GLY A 111 15.26 1.30 2.00
CA GLY A 111 15.84 0.10 1.42
C GLY A 111 16.14 0.32 -0.06
N THR A 112 17.21 -0.30 -0.57
CA THR A 112 17.66 -0.15 -1.95
C THR A 112 17.60 -1.46 -2.74
N ASP A 113 17.59 -1.38 -4.07
CA ASP A 113 17.60 -2.50 -5.00
C ASP A 113 18.87 -3.37 -4.88
N GLN A 114 19.93 -2.82 -4.29
CA GLN A 114 21.14 -3.58 -3.96
C GLN A 114 21.01 -4.31 -2.60
N GLY A 115 19.84 -4.30 -1.96
CA GLY A 115 19.58 -4.92 -0.67
C GLY A 115 20.33 -4.25 0.48
N ASN A 116 20.58 -2.94 0.38
CA ASN A 116 21.12 -2.14 1.46
C ASN A 116 19.99 -1.39 2.18
N VAL A 117 20.18 -1.16 3.48
CA VAL A 117 19.48 -0.12 4.22
C VAL A 117 20.39 1.07 4.32
N VAL A 118 19.88 2.24 3.97
CA VAL A 118 20.60 3.52 4.05
C VAL A 118 19.88 4.41 5.04
N ALA A 119 20.62 4.91 6.04
CA ALA A 119 20.11 5.89 6.98
C ALA A 119 20.73 7.26 6.72
N LEU A 120 19.89 8.28 6.77
CA LEU A 120 20.24 9.68 6.58
C LEU A 120 19.92 10.48 7.83
N SER A 121 20.65 11.59 8.04
CA SER A 121 20.31 12.59 9.05
C SER A 121 19.09 13.42 8.67
N ALA A 122 18.61 14.27 9.58
CA ALA A 122 17.54 15.24 9.33
C ALA A 122 17.86 16.22 8.17
N GLU A 123 19.14 16.43 7.84
CA GLU A 123 19.63 17.29 6.76
C GLU A 123 19.87 16.53 5.44
N GLY A 124 19.57 15.22 5.40
CA GLY A 124 19.74 14.38 4.21
C GLY A 124 21.15 13.85 3.99
N LYS A 125 22.02 13.92 5.00
CA LYS A 125 23.36 13.34 4.93
C LYS A 125 23.34 11.85 5.25
N GLU A 126 23.98 11.00 4.41
CA GLU A 126 24.15 9.58 4.73
C GLU A 126 24.98 9.42 6.02
N LEU A 127 24.38 8.74 7.00
CA LEU A 127 25.02 8.42 8.27
C LEU A 127 25.70 7.06 8.19
N TRP A 128 25.00 6.09 7.68
CA TRP A 128 25.49 4.72 7.52
C TRP A 128 24.68 3.96 6.47
N ARG A 129 25.28 2.86 6.02
CA ARG A 129 24.69 1.89 5.09
C ARG A 129 24.99 0.49 5.61
N ARG A 130 23.99 -0.40 5.53
CA ARG A 130 24.13 -1.81 5.93
C ARG A 130 23.55 -2.73 4.87
N LYS A 131 24.33 -3.74 4.47
CA LYS A 131 23.87 -4.81 3.62
C LYS A 131 22.95 -5.74 4.42
N MET A 132 21.77 -6.02 3.87
CA MET A 132 20.81 -6.96 4.45
C MET A 132 21.01 -8.36 3.84
N PRO A 133 20.62 -9.42 4.57
CA PRO A 133 20.73 -10.80 4.07
C PRO A 133 19.76 -11.08 2.92
N SER A 134 18.66 -10.35 2.83
CA SER A 134 17.64 -10.46 1.79
C SER A 134 17.09 -9.11 1.39
N GLU A 135 16.16 -9.05 0.43
CA GLU A 135 15.52 -7.81 -0.04
C GLU A 135 14.76 -7.13 1.09
N VAL A 136 14.90 -5.82 1.21
CA VAL A 136 14.07 -4.99 2.11
C VAL A 136 12.71 -4.81 1.44
N ASP A 137 11.66 -5.34 2.03
CA ASP A 137 10.34 -5.45 1.41
C ASP A 137 9.23 -4.64 2.10
N MET A 138 9.59 -3.91 3.16
CA MET A 138 8.73 -2.94 3.83
C MET A 138 9.49 -1.63 4.04
N PRO A 139 8.80 -0.48 4.08
CA PRO A 139 9.41 0.77 4.55
C PRO A 139 10.06 0.55 5.92
N PRO A 140 11.34 0.94 6.12
CA PRO A 140 11.95 0.88 7.44
C PRO A 140 11.11 1.66 8.46
N LEU A 141 10.96 1.14 9.67
CA LEU A 141 10.30 1.84 10.76
C LEU A 141 11.35 2.57 11.60
N VAL A 142 11.25 3.89 11.71
CA VAL A 142 12.24 4.75 12.38
C VAL A 142 11.62 5.41 13.59
N GLY A 143 12.28 5.30 14.74
CA GLY A 143 11.87 5.90 16.01
C GLY A 143 12.53 5.21 17.20
N HIS A 144 12.44 5.80 18.39
CA HIS A 144 13.05 5.25 19.62
C HIS A 144 14.55 4.97 19.48
N ASP A 145 15.29 5.85 18.78
CA ASP A 145 16.70 5.69 18.42
C ASP A 145 17.02 4.41 17.61
N LEU A 146 16.01 3.81 16.95
CA LEU A 146 16.13 2.60 16.14
C LEU A 146 15.71 2.86 14.69
N VAL A 147 16.37 2.16 13.77
CA VAL A 147 15.92 1.88 12.41
C VAL A 147 15.61 0.38 12.35
N ILE A 148 14.33 0.04 12.18
CA ILE A 148 13.84 -1.33 12.19
C ILE A 148 13.47 -1.71 10.75
N VAL A 149 14.01 -2.82 10.28
CA VAL A 149 13.98 -3.24 8.88
C VAL A 149 13.41 -4.65 8.80
N HIS A 150 12.45 -4.85 7.92
CA HIS A 150 11.94 -6.17 7.53
C HIS A 150 12.54 -6.59 6.19
N THR A 151 12.89 -7.86 6.06
CA THR A 151 13.39 -8.45 4.81
C THR A 151 12.53 -9.64 4.36
N SER A 152 12.58 -9.94 3.06
CA SER A 152 11.72 -10.96 2.41
C SER A 152 11.91 -12.38 2.94
N ASP A 153 13.01 -12.65 3.66
CA ASP A 153 13.23 -13.88 4.43
C ASP A 153 12.56 -13.85 5.82
N THR A 154 11.60 -12.93 6.04
CA THR A 154 10.84 -12.73 7.29
C THR A 154 11.68 -12.33 8.51
N ARG A 155 12.85 -11.77 8.25
CA ARG A 155 13.70 -11.26 9.30
C ARG A 155 13.35 -9.81 9.62
N VAL A 156 13.30 -9.48 10.92
CA VAL A 156 13.19 -8.11 11.45
C VAL A 156 14.50 -7.80 12.13
N THR A 157 15.19 -6.75 11.69
CA THR A 157 16.47 -6.33 12.27
C THR A 157 16.37 -4.88 12.73
N ALA A 158 16.77 -4.59 13.96
CA ALA A 158 16.89 -3.25 14.47
C ALA A 158 18.33 -2.81 14.54
N PHE A 159 18.58 -1.60 14.07
CA PHE A 159 19.88 -0.93 14.15
C PHE A 159 19.76 0.32 15.00
N ASN A 160 20.82 0.66 15.71
CA ASN A 160 20.93 1.99 16.31
C ASN A 160 20.85 3.04 15.19
N ALA A 161 19.93 4.00 15.30
CA ALA A 161 19.63 4.95 14.22
C ALA A 161 20.83 5.83 13.87
N ARG A 162 21.70 6.13 14.85
CA ARG A 162 22.88 7.01 14.67
C ARG A 162 24.09 6.28 14.13
N THR A 163 24.38 5.05 14.65
CA THR A 163 25.64 4.31 14.35
C THR A 163 25.47 3.21 13.33
N GLY A 164 24.25 2.73 13.11
CA GLY A 164 23.98 1.55 12.30
C GLY A 164 24.50 0.25 12.90
N GLU A 165 24.82 0.22 14.20
CA GLU A 165 25.13 -1.02 14.91
C GLU A 165 23.87 -1.81 15.13
N GLN A 166 23.92 -3.13 14.86
CA GLN A 166 22.78 -4.02 15.07
C GLN A 166 22.48 -4.14 16.57
N ALA A 167 21.28 -3.70 16.97
CA ALA A 167 20.82 -3.83 18.35
C ALA A 167 20.25 -5.23 18.61
N TRP A 168 19.42 -5.72 17.73
CA TRP A 168 18.80 -7.05 17.81
C TRP A 168 18.28 -7.52 16.44
N TYR A 169 17.91 -8.78 16.34
CA TYR A 169 17.10 -9.29 15.23
C TYR A 169 16.13 -10.36 15.73
N TYR A 170 15.04 -10.50 14.98
CA TYR A 170 14.07 -11.57 15.08
C TYR A 170 14.05 -12.32 13.75
N GLN A 171 13.98 -13.65 13.77
CA GLN A 171 13.82 -14.48 12.58
C GLN A 171 12.47 -15.17 12.63
N GLY A 172 11.59 -14.81 11.71
CA GLY A 172 10.33 -15.48 11.47
C GLY A 172 10.47 -16.77 10.66
N GLN A 173 9.40 -17.49 10.52
CA GLN A 173 9.34 -18.68 9.67
C GLN A 173 9.25 -18.23 8.20
N VAL A 174 10.20 -18.66 7.38
CA VAL A 174 10.22 -18.33 5.95
C VAL A 174 9.09 -19.08 5.24
N PRO A 175 8.15 -18.42 4.58
CA PRO A 175 7.08 -19.06 3.82
C PRO A 175 7.62 -19.63 2.50
N ILE A 176 6.94 -20.62 1.95
CA ILE A 176 7.24 -21.16 0.62
C ILE A 176 6.88 -20.12 -0.45
N LEU A 177 5.75 -19.43 -0.29
CA LEU A 177 5.26 -18.35 -1.14
C LEU A 177 4.81 -17.20 -0.26
N SER A 178 4.93 -15.97 -0.75
CA SER A 178 4.45 -14.75 -0.10
C SER A 178 3.83 -13.81 -1.13
N VAL A 179 2.85 -13.03 -0.70
CA VAL A 179 2.17 -12.05 -1.54
C VAL A 179 3.02 -10.78 -1.64
N ARG A 180 3.23 -10.31 -2.86
CA ARG A 180 3.82 -8.99 -3.09
C ARG A 180 2.74 -7.91 -3.00
N ALA A 181 2.52 -7.37 -1.82
CA ALA A 181 1.57 -6.31 -1.54
C ALA A 181 2.23 -5.24 -0.68
N PRO A 182 1.74 -3.99 -0.68
CA PRO A 182 2.20 -2.97 0.26
C PRO A 182 2.02 -3.46 1.69
N ARG A 183 3.10 -3.47 2.48
CA ARG A 183 3.09 -3.85 3.89
C ARG A 183 3.88 -2.82 4.69
N GLN A 184 3.52 -2.65 5.97
CA GLN A 184 4.20 -1.72 6.87
C GLN A 184 4.21 -2.26 8.30
N MET A 185 5.26 -1.96 9.01
CA MET A 185 5.34 -2.07 10.47
C MET A 185 4.85 -0.78 11.12
N ILE A 186 4.36 -0.88 12.34
CA ILE A 186 4.01 0.31 13.14
C ILE A 186 4.57 0.17 14.56
N PHE A 187 4.83 1.29 15.23
CA PHE A 187 5.05 1.30 16.66
C PHE A 187 3.73 1.10 17.40
N PHE A 188 3.78 0.32 18.47
CA PHE A 188 2.64 0.06 19.34
C PHE A 188 3.12 -0.28 20.76
N ALA A 189 2.59 0.42 21.75
CA ALA A 189 3.06 0.32 23.14
C ALA A 189 4.61 0.40 23.22
N ASP A 190 5.26 -0.52 23.94
CA ASP A 190 6.72 -0.59 24.08
C ASP A 190 7.38 -1.48 23.01
N GLY A 191 6.80 -1.53 21.81
CA GLY A 191 7.28 -2.40 20.74
C GLY A 191 6.78 -2.00 19.37
N ILE A 192 6.79 -2.98 18.47
CA ILE A 192 6.31 -2.86 17.09
C ILE A 192 5.30 -3.95 16.79
N LEU A 193 4.43 -3.67 15.83
CA LEU A 193 3.56 -4.66 15.17
C LEU A 193 4.07 -4.92 13.78
N VAL A 194 4.20 -6.20 13.42
CA VAL A 194 4.59 -6.63 12.08
C VAL A 194 3.70 -7.76 11.59
N GLY A 195 3.06 -7.55 10.43
CA GLY A 195 2.33 -8.59 9.73
C GLY A 195 3.29 -9.60 9.12
N GLN A 196 3.02 -10.89 9.34
CA GLN A 196 3.80 -12.00 8.82
C GLN A 196 3.01 -12.79 7.77
N ALA A 197 3.70 -13.67 7.10
CA ALA A 197 3.08 -14.72 6.31
C ALA A 197 2.20 -15.64 7.20
N ASN A 198 1.36 -16.45 6.56
CA ASN A 198 0.45 -17.39 7.23
C ASN A 198 -0.56 -16.71 8.16
N GLY A 199 -0.95 -15.47 7.86
CA GLY A 199 -2.00 -14.75 8.57
C GLY A 199 -1.67 -14.37 10.01
N LYS A 200 -0.40 -14.24 10.36
CA LYS A 200 0.04 -13.91 11.71
C LYS A 200 0.38 -12.43 11.87
N LEU A 201 0.02 -11.86 13.00
CA LEU A 201 0.46 -10.55 13.47
C LEU A 201 1.33 -10.75 14.71
N ILE A 202 2.56 -10.24 14.69
CA ILE A 202 3.51 -10.40 15.78
C ILE A 202 3.80 -9.04 16.41
N GLY A 203 3.78 -8.99 17.75
CA GLY A 203 4.30 -7.90 18.54
C GLY A 203 5.71 -8.20 19.01
N ILE A 204 6.67 -7.34 18.69
CA ILE A 204 8.08 -7.46 19.09
C ILE A 204 8.43 -6.23 19.94
N SER A 205 8.97 -6.43 21.16
CA SER A 205 9.42 -5.34 22.00
C SER A 205 10.59 -4.58 21.37
N LEU A 206 10.85 -3.35 21.81
CA LEU A 206 12.02 -2.57 21.36
C LEU A 206 13.37 -3.24 21.68
N THR A 207 13.37 -4.31 22.49
CA THR A 207 14.55 -5.13 22.81
C THR A 207 14.64 -6.42 22.00
N GLY A 208 13.74 -6.62 21.02
CA GLY A 208 13.76 -7.77 20.10
C GLY A 208 13.05 -9.03 20.62
N LYS A 209 12.33 -8.97 21.74
CA LYS A 209 11.59 -10.12 22.28
C LYS A 209 10.18 -10.15 21.75
N VAL A 210 9.69 -11.31 21.31
CA VAL A 210 8.28 -11.49 20.96
C VAL A 210 7.43 -11.29 22.21
N ALA A 211 6.55 -10.30 22.15
CA ALA A 211 5.62 -9.95 23.24
C ALA A 211 4.28 -10.67 23.10
N PHE A 212 3.81 -10.83 21.86
CA PHE A 212 2.61 -11.61 21.55
C PHE A 212 2.60 -12.06 20.08
N GLU A 213 1.75 -13.03 19.79
CA GLU A 213 1.42 -13.48 18.44
C GLU A 213 -0.10 -13.64 18.36
N ALA A 214 -0.71 -13.08 17.31
CA ALA A 214 -2.13 -13.21 17.05
C ALA A 214 -2.35 -13.80 15.65
N SER A 215 -3.30 -14.74 15.54
CA SER A 215 -3.75 -15.26 14.25
C SER A 215 -4.85 -14.35 13.70
N ILE A 216 -4.59 -13.67 12.60
CA ILE A 216 -5.56 -12.84 11.90
C ILE A 216 -6.45 -13.72 11.02
N SER A 217 -5.84 -14.69 10.33
CA SER A 217 -6.55 -15.74 9.59
C SER A 217 -5.72 -17.02 9.59
N MET A 218 -6.35 -18.13 9.20
CA MET A 218 -5.68 -19.41 9.03
C MET A 218 -5.61 -19.78 7.55
N PRO A 219 -4.47 -20.31 7.07
CA PRO A 219 -4.35 -20.84 5.71
C PRO A 219 -5.46 -21.86 5.44
N SER A 220 -6.12 -21.74 4.31
CA SER A 220 -7.15 -22.69 3.87
C SER A 220 -6.96 -23.02 2.40
N GLY A 221 -7.22 -24.26 2.00
CA GLY A 221 -7.06 -24.73 0.64
C GLY A 221 -6.14 -25.94 0.52
N ILE A 222 -6.04 -26.48 -0.70
CA ILE A 222 -5.27 -27.69 -1.00
C ILE A 222 -3.90 -27.33 -1.55
N THR A 223 -3.83 -26.28 -2.39
CA THR A 223 -2.59 -25.82 -3.03
C THR A 223 -1.91 -24.73 -2.21
N GLU A 224 -0.59 -24.57 -2.40
CA GLU A 224 0.17 -23.49 -1.74
C GLU A 224 -0.35 -22.10 -2.11
N VAL A 225 -0.84 -21.91 -3.33
CA VAL A 225 -1.44 -20.63 -3.78
C VAL A 225 -2.77 -20.35 -3.07
N GLU A 226 -3.62 -21.37 -2.86
CA GLU A 226 -4.86 -21.22 -2.10
C GLU A 226 -4.63 -20.95 -0.60
N ARG A 227 -3.45 -21.33 -0.11
CA ARG A 227 -3.06 -21.17 1.30
C ARG A 227 -2.36 -19.84 1.59
N LEU A 228 -2.11 -19.00 0.54
CA LEU A 228 -1.55 -17.67 0.73
C LEU A 228 -2.52 -16.82 1.56
N ASN A 229 -2.10 -16.38 2.73
CA ASN A 229 -2.92 -15.53 3.60
C ASN A 229 -2.07 -14.54 4.41
N ASP A 230 -1.04 -14.01 3.79
CA ASP A 230 -0.15 -13.01 4.38
C ASP A 230 -0.95 -11.82 4.94
N VAL A 231 -0.54 -11.30 6.10
CA VAL A 231 -1.07 -10.01 6.59
C VAL A 231 -0.57 -8.90 5.68
N VAL A 232 -1.50 -8.10 5.15
CA VAL A 232 -1.24 -7.04 4.18
C VAL A 232 -1.42 -5.65 4.78
N GLY A 233 -0.72 -4.67 4.21
CA GLY A 233 -0.76 -3.28 4.63
C GLY A 233 -0.16 -3.04 6.02
N ALA A 234 -0.55 -1.94 6.63
CA ALA A 234 -0.23 -1.60 8.01
C ALA A 234 -1.31 -2.14 8.95
N PRO A 235 -0.96 -2.69 10.12
CA PRO A 235 -1.94 -2.85 11.20
C PRO A 235 -2.53 -1.49 11.60
N LEU A 236 -3.80 -1.47 11.91
CA LEU A 236 -4.51 -0.26 12.35
C LEU A 236 -4.67 -0.29 13.87
N VAL A 237 -4.28 0.78 14.54
CA VAL A 237 -4.58 0.99 15.96
C VAL A 237 -5.38 2.28 16.12
N THR A 238 -6.59 2.16 16.62
CA THR A 238 -7.48 3.30 16.86
C THR A 238 -8.48 3.00 17.96
N SER A 239 -8.81 3.99 18.80
CA SER A 239 -9.87 3.89 19.82
C SER A 239 -9.80 2.61 20.68
N GLY A 240 -8.60 2.14 21.02
CA GLY A 240 -8.40 0.92 21.82
C GLY A 240 -8.69 -0.38 21.05
N VAL A 241 -8.75 -0.31 19.72
CA VAL A 241 -8.90 -1.45 18.81
C VAL A 241 -7.64 -1.61 17.99
N LEU A 242 -7.20 -2.83 17.79
CA LEU A 242 -6.15 -3.23 16.87
C LEU A 242 -6.78 -4.08 15.77
N CYS A 243 -6.66 -3.66 14.52
CA CYS A 243 -7.15 -4.41 13.37
C CYS A 243 -6.00 -4.76 12.42
N ALA A 244 -6.09 -5.94 11.81
CA ALA A 244 -5.23 -6.34 10.70
C ALA A 244 -6.05 -7.12 9.67
N ALA A 245 -5.60 -7.09 8.43
CA ALA A 245 -6.25 -7.78 7.32
C ALA A 245 -5.27 -8.73 6.62
N SER A 246 -5.76 -9.81 6.05
CA SER A 246 -4.95 -10.78 5.34
C SER A 246 -5.47 -11.07 3.93
N TYR A 247 -4.54 -11.35 3.04
CA TYR A 247 -4.82 -11.84 1.70
C TYR A 247 -5.55 -13.18 1.77
N GLN A 248 -6.54 -13.42 0.90
CA GLN A 248 -7.41 -14.62 0.87
C GLN A 248 -7.94 -15.03 2.27
N GLY A 249 -8.19 -14.06 3.13
CA GLY A 249 -8.50 -14.35 4.51
C GLY A 249 -9.59 -13.49 5.12
N ARG A 250 -9.19 -12.62 6.04
CA ARG A 250 -10.12 -11.87 6.89
C ARG A 250 -9.55 -10.51 7.27
N VAL A 251 -10.45 -9.61 7.68
CA VAL A 251 -10.11 -8.54 8.59
C VAL A 251 -10.51 -8.97 10.00
N THR A 252 -9.59 -8.86 10.93
CA THR A 252 -9.82 -9.19 12.34
C THR A 252 -9.49 -7.97 13.19
N CYS A 253 -10.44 -7.56 14.03
CA CYS A 253 -10.27 -6.50 15.00
C CYS A 253 -10.35 -7.05 16.43
N MET A 254 -9.41 -6.65 17.25
CA MET A 254 -9.24 -7.12 18.62
C MET A 254 -9.04 -5.95 19.60
N SER A 255 -9.19 -6.20 20.86
CA SER A 255 -8.85 -5.24 21.91
C SER A 255 -7.34 -4.97 21.88
N ALA A 256 -6.95 -3.71 21.72
CA ALA A 256 -5.54 -3.30 21.78
C ALA A 256 -4.91 -3.49 23.17
N GLN A 257 -5.74 -3.66 24.22
CA GLN A 257 -5.28 -3.83 25.60
C GLN A 257 -4.91 -5.28 25.94
N ASN A 258 -5.71 -6.25 25.46
CA ASN A 258 -5.58 -7.65 25.88
C ASN A 258 -5.63 -8.66 24.74
N GLY A 259 -5.69 -8.22 23.48
CA GLY A 259 -5.69 -9.08 22.31
C GLY A 259 -6.97 -9.90 22.09
N SER A 260 -8.03 -9.73 22.91
CA SER A 260 -9.28 -10.46 22.71
C SER A 260 -9.96 -10.02 21.42
N VAL A 261 -10.32 -10.99 20.56
CA VAL A 261 -11.01 -10.72 19.30
C VAL A 261 -12.38 -10.10 19.59
N ARG A 262 -12.65 -8.95 18.99
CA ARG A 262 -13.97 -8.28 19.06
C ARG A 262 -14.87 -8.74 17.94
N TRP A 263 -14.34 -8.79 16.72
CA TRP A 263 -15.04 -9.25 15.54
C TRP A 263 -14.07 -9.64 14.44
N THR A 264 -14.56 -10.38 13.47
CA THR A 264 -13.81 -10.79 12.28
C THR A 264 -14.76 -10.95 11.10
N GLU A 265 -14.36 -10.43 9.91
CA GLU A 265 -15.13 -10.50 8.69
C GLU A 265 -14.30 -11.11 7.56
N LYS A 266 -14.94 -11.94 6.72
CA LYS A 266 -14.26 -12.56 5.58
C LYS A 266 -14.07 -11.53 4.47
N VAL A 267 -12.83 -11.31 4.07
CA VAL A 267 -12.45 -10.42 2.97
C VAL A 267 -11.10 -10.83 2.40
N ASP A 268 -11.00 -10.92 1.09
CA ASP A 268 -9.74 -11.24 0.40
C ASP A 268 -8.92 -9.95 0.23
N ALA A 269 -8.38 -9.43 1.35
CA ALA A 269 -7.78 -8.10 1.41
C ALA A 269 -6.49 -7.99 0.61
N VAL A 270 -6.30 -6.87 -0.08
CA VAL A 270 -5.03 -6.49 -0.73
C VAL A 270 -4.40 -5.24 -0.12
N THR A 271 -5.14 -4.54 0.76
CA THR A 271 -4.64 -3.40 1.54
C THR A 271 -4.80 -3.68 3.03
N GLY A 272 -4.01 -2.97 3.84
CA GLY A 272 -4.28 -2.91 5.28
C GLY A 272 -5.59 -2.20 5.60
N PRO A 273 -6.15 -2.43 6.80
CA PRO A 273 -7.31 -1.69 7.26
C PRO A 273 -6.95 -0.24 7.54
N THR A 274 -7.83 0.67 7.13
CA THR A 274 -7.80 2.08 7.53
C THR A 274 -9.10 2.42 8.23
N ALA A 275 -9.17 3.54 8.94
CA ALA A 275 -10.40 3.90 9.63
C ALA A 275 -10.62 5.42 9.72
N ASP A 276 -11.88 5.79 9.85
CA ASP A 276 -12.30 7.02 10.49
C ASP A 276 -12.73 6.75 11.95
N LEU A 277 -13.50 7.66 12.56
CA LEU A 277 -13.92 7.53 13.96
C LEU A 277 -14.82 6.31 14.24
N LYS A 278 -15.53 5.78 13.25
CA LYS A 278 -16.58 4.76 13.43
C LYS A 278 -16.50 3.60 12.45
N THR A 279 -15.74 3.75 11.37
CA THR A 279 -15.75 2.84 10.22
C THR A 279 -14.34 2.32 9.96
N VAL A 280 -14.23 1.03 9.74
CA VAL A 280 -13.01 0.37 9.20
C VAL A 280 -13.21 0.12 7.72
N TYR A 281 -12.23 0.52 6.91
CA TYR A 281 -12.22 0.34 5.46
C TYR A 281 -11.17 -0.69 5.06
N VAL A 282 -11.52 -1.58 4.12
CA VAL A 282 -10.62 -2.59 3.54
C VAL A 282 -10.91 -2.70 2.05
N VAL A 283 -9.87 -2.88 1.23
CA VAL A 283 -10.02 -3.12 -0.21
C VAL A 283 -9.70 -4.58 -0.50
N ASP A 284 -10.58 -5.26 -1.24
CA ASP A 284 -10.38 -6.64 -1.65
C ASP A 284 -9.63 -6.77 -3.00
N GLU A 285 -9.28 -8.02 -3.39
CA GLU A 285 -8.57 -8.32 -4.65
C GLU A 285 -9.32 -7.91 -5.91
N LYS A 286 -10.65 -7.71 -5.81
CA LYS A 286 -11.49 -7.21 -6.90
C LYS A 286 -11.61 -5.71 -6.90
N SER A 287 -10.89 -5.02 -6.00
CA SER A 287 -10.98 -3.57 -5.79
C SER A 287 -12.35 -3.13 -5.24
N THR A 288 -13.10 -4.02 -4.59
CA THR A 288 -14.27 -3.62 -3.82
C THR A 288 -13.80 -2.96 -2.53
N ILE A 289 -14.32 -1.79 -2.23
CA ILE A 289 -14.09 -1.11 -0.95
C ILE A 289 -15.21 -1.54 -0.01
N HIS A 290 -14.82 -2.18 1.10
CA HIS A 290 -15.71 -2.59 2.17
C HIS A 290 -15.61 -1.62 3.34
N ALA A 291 -16.73 -1.27 3.93
CA ALA A 291 -16.83 -0.46 5.13
C ALA A 291 -17.55 -1.23 6.23
N TYR A 292 -16.87 -1.41 7.35
CA TYR A 292 -17.37 -2.14 8.51
C TYR A 292 -17.50 -1.22 9.71
N SER A 293 -18.49 -1.45 10.56
CA SER A 293 -18.57 -0.78 11.86
C SER A 293 -17.33 -1.11 12.71
N LEU A 294 -16.58 -0.11 13.15
CA LEU A 294 -15.44 -0.31 14.06
C LEU A 294 -15.84 -1.03 15.36
N ALA A 295 -17.05 -0.78 15.83
CA ALA A 295 -17.54 -1.35 17.09
C ALA A 295 -17.95 -2.82 16.97
N THR A 296 -18.63 -3.20 15.88
CA THR A 296 -19.32 -4.49 15.75
C THR A 296 -18.84 -5.38 14.61
N GLY A 297 -18.12 -4.84 13.63
CA GLY A 297 -17.74 -5.54 12.40
C GLY A 297 -18.86 -5.65 11.35
N GLY A 298 -20.08 -5.23 11.67
CA GLY A 298 -21.19 -5.28 10.70
C GLY A 298 -20.87 -4.44 9.45
N GLU A 299 -21.10 -5.00 8.25
CA GLU A 299 -20.94 -4.29 6.99
C GLU A 299 -21.91 -3.10 6.93
N LEU A 300 -21.39 -1.88 6.78
CA LEU A 300 -22.15 -0.66 6.62
C LEU A 300 -22.50 -0.44 5.15
N TRP A 301 -21.51 -0.60 4.29
CA TRP A 301 -21.64 -0.56 2.85
C TRP A 301 -20.45 -1.22 2.17
N LYS A 302 -20.61 -1.49 0.88
CA LYS A 302 -19.52 -1.86 -0.03
C LYS A 302 -19.69 -1.14 -1.37
N ASN A 303 -18.59 -0.80 -2.00
CA ASN A 303 -18.56 -0.21 -3.33
C ASN A 303 -17.73 -1.07 -4.27
N ASP A 304 -18.38 -1.63 -5.30
CA ASP A 304 -17.76 -2.48 -6.33
C ASP A 304 -17.76 -1.82 -7.72
N SER A 305 -18.07 -0.52 -7.81
CA SER A 305 -18.09 0.21 -9.08
C SER A 305 -16.71 0.37 -9.73
N MET A 306 -15.65 0.13 -8.96
CA MET A 306 -14.25 0.24 -9.37
C MET A 306 -13.56 -1.13 -9.49
N LYS A 307 -14.29 -2.19 -9.90
CA LYS A 307 -13.73 -3.55 -9.98
C LYS A 307 -12.45 -3.61 -10.80
N TYR A 308 -11.46 -4.31 -10.24
CA TYR A 308 -10.13 -4.57 -10.81
C TYR A 308 -9.31 -3.31 -11.13
N ARG A 309 -9.65 -2.17 -10.53
CA ARG A 309 -8.88 -0.93 -10.71
C ARG A 309 -7.74 -0.76 -9.72
N GLN A 310 -7.43 -1.79 -8.93
CA GLN A 310 -6.32 -1.86 -7.98
C GLN A 310 -6.30 -0.66 -7.02
N ASN A 311 -7.44 -0.44 -6.38
CA ASN A 311 -7.62 0.68 -5.47
C ASN A 311 -6.65 0.63 -4.29
N SER A 312 -6.08 1.78 -3.94
CA SER A 312 -5.32 1.98 -2.70
C SER A 312 -6.22 1.90 -1.47
N ALA A 313 -5.64 1.69 -0.29
CA ALA A 313 -6.39 1.81 0.95
C ALA A 313 -7.05 3.20 1.06
N PRO A 314 -8.30 3.28 1.51
CA PRO A 314 -9.01 4.55 1.66
C PRO A 314 -8.42 5.43 2.75
N VAL A 315 -8.57 6.75 2.61
CA VAL A 315 -8.15 7.76 3.59
C VAL A 315 -9.22 8.85 3.70
N ALA A 316 -9.38 9.44 4.88
CA ALA A 316 -10.29 10.57 5.05
C ALA A 316 -9.73 11.83 4.36
N VAL A 317 -10.57 12.52 3.59
CA VAL A 317 -10.28 13.80 2.92
C VAL A 317 -11.46 14.74 3.09
N GLY A 318 -11.38 15.64 4.04
CA GLY A 318 -12.51 16.50 4.43
C GLY A 318 -13.70 15.66 4.89
N SER A 319 -14.85 15.83 4.25
CA SER A 319 -16.07 15.08 4.55
C SER A 319 -16.21 13.78 3.75
N TYR A 320 -15.19 13.36 3.03
CA TYR A 320 -15.21 12.21 2.13
C TYR A 320 -14.13 11.19 2.50
N VAL A 321 -14.28 10.01 1.96
CA VAL A 321 -13.25 8.96 1.95
C VAL A 321 -12.66 8.89 0.54
N ALA A 322 -11.34 8.96 0.42
CA ALA A 322 -10.65 8.95 -0.86
C ALA A 322 -9.84 7.66 -1.05
N SER A 323 -9.82 7.15 -2.28
CA SER A 323 -8.98 6.02 -2.71
C SER A 323 -8.40 6.33 -4.09
N GLY A 324 -7.14 5.99 -4.30
CA GLY A 324 -6.48 6.07 -5.60
C GLY A 324 -6.64 4.80 -6.41
N ASP A 325 -6.40 4.84 -7.73
CA ASP A 325 -6.45 3.67 -8.60
C ASP A 325 -5.24 3.56 -9.56
N TYR A 326 -5.20 2.48 -10.36
CA TYR A 326 -4.10 2.18 -11.29
C TYR A 326 -3.95 3.19 -12.44
N ASP A 327 -5.00 3.96 -12.77
CA ASP A 327 -4.99 5.02 -13.79
C ASP A 327 -4.66 6.40 -13.21
N GLY A 328 -4.44 6.49 -11.88
CA GLY A 328 -4.17 7.74 -11.16
C GLY A 328 -5.43 8.51 -10.76
N TYR A 329 -6.61 7.93 -10.91
CA TYR A 329 -7.80 8.59 -10.38
C TYR A 329 -7.80 8.56 -8.85
N VAL A 330 -8.19 9.68 -8.26
CA VAL A 330 -8.54 9.83 -6.85
C VAL A 330 -10.06 9.90 -6.79
N HIS A 331 -10.68 8.89 -6.23
CA HIS A 331 -12.13 8.76 -6.07
C HIS A 331 -12.54 9.28 -4.70
N LEU A 332 -13.51 10.17 -4.64
CA LEU A 332 -14.12 10.65 -3.38
C LEU A 332 -15.45 9.91 -3.15
N LEU A 333 -15.54 9.22 -2.04
CA LEU A 333 -16.70 8.44 -1.64
C LEU A 333 -17.41 9.11 -0.46
N ASP A 334 -18.73 9.05 -0.46
CA ASP A 334 -19.54 9.39 0.70
C ASP A 334 -19.29 8.36 1.83
N PRO A 335 -18.88 8.77 3.03
CA PRO A 335 -18.50 7.84 4.11
C PRO A 335 -19.69 7.04 4.67
N ILE A 336 -20.93 7.49 4.43
CA ILE A 336 -22.14 6.85 4.97
C ILE A 336 -22.68 5.81 3.98
N THR A 337 -22.65 6.11 2.68
CA THR A 337 -23.28 5.28 1.65
C THR A 337 -22.30 4.55 0.74
N GLY A 338 -21.01 4.93 0.76
CA GLY A 338 -19.98 4.41 -0.15
C GLY A 338 -20.13 4.88 -1.60
N ARG A 339 -21.09 5.76 -1.91
CA ARG A 339 -21.33 6.26 -3.27
C ARG A 339 -20.22 7.20 -3.71
N GLU A 340 -19.75 7.05 -4.95
CA GLU A 340 -18.78 7.97 -5.53
C GLU A 340 -19.41 9.34 -5.78
N MET A 341 -18.81 10.39 -5.18
CA MET A 341 -19.29 11.75 -5.17
C MET A 341 -18.47 12.65 -6.09
N GLY A 342 -17.25 12.27 -6.41
CA GLY A 342 -16.37 13.01 -7.28
C GLY A 342 -15.10 12.25 -7.57
N ARG A 343 -14.40 12.69 -8.60
CA ARG A 343 -13.06 12.16 -8.94
C ARG A 343 -12.17 13.22 -9.53
N GLY A 344 -10.88 13.09 -9.30
CA GLY A 344 -9.81 13.84 -9.95
C GLY A 344 -8.75 12.89 -10.46
N ARG A 345 -7.68 13.39 -11.10
CA ARG A 345 -6.62 12.56 -11.65
C ARG A 345 -5.25 13.14 -11.35
N LEU A 346 -4.34 12.29 -10.92
CA LEU A 346 -2.89 12.52 -10.82
C LEU A 346 -2.17 11.79 -11.97
N SER A 347 -0.89 12.07 -12.16
CA SER A 347 -0.07 11.36 -13.14
C SER A 347 0.39 10.02 -12.57
N GLY A 348 0.00 8.92 -13.20
CA GLY A 348 0.42 7.57 -12.82
C GLY A 348 -0.40 6.91 -11.70
N ALA A 349 -0.20 5.61 -11.58
CA ALA A 349 -0.97 4.76 -10.68
C ALA A 349 -0.73 5.06 -9.19
N ILE A 350 -1.75 4.83 -8.35
CA ILE A 350 -1.72 5.06 -6.91
C ILE A 350 -2.01 3.72 -6.23
N TYR A 351 -0.98 3.05 -5.72
CA TYR A 351 -1.10 1.73 -5.08
C TYR A 351 -0.91 1.76 -3.57
N THR A 352 -0.18 2.75 -3.07
CA THR A 352 0.13 2.85 -1.64
C THR A 352 -0.94 3.63 -0.88
N THR A 353 -1.06 3.35 0.41
CA THR A 353 -2.00 4.06 1.29
C THR A 353 -1.64 5.53 1.34
N PRO A 354 -2.55 6.45 1.00
CA PRO A 354 -2.32 7.88 1.14
C PRO A 354 -2.20 8.27 2.61
N ILE A 355 -1.50 9.37 2.90
CA ILE A 355 -1.29 9.84 4.26
C ILE A 355 -2.25 10.98 4.57
N ALA A 356 -3.05 10.85 5.62
CA ALA A 356 -3.89 11.96 6.10
C ALA A 356 -3.03 13.15 6.54
N TYR A 357 -3.37 14.35 6.08
CA TYR A 357 -2.70 15.59 6.45
C TYR A 357 -3.72 16.74 6.54
N GLY A 358 -3.90 17.29 7.74
CA GLY A 358 -4.90 18.31 7.99
C GLY A 358 -6.31 17.83 7.60
N ASP A 359 -6.97 18.60 6.74
CA ASP A 359 -8.30 18.30 6.18
C ASP A 359 -8.24 17.56 4.82
N GLY A 360 -7.06 17.08 4.43
CA GLY A 360 -6.83 16.39 3.17
C GLY A 360 -5.93 15.17 3.32
N ALA A 361 -5.34 14.74 2.21
CA ALA A 361 -4.37 13.65 2.20
C ALA A 361 -3.28 13.84 1.15
N ILE A 362 -2.14 13.22 1.39
CA ILE A 362 -0.99 13.21 0.51
C ILE A 362 -0.95 11.88 -0.23
N PHE A 363 -0.93 11.95 -1.55
CA PHE A 363 -0.87 10.82 -2.47
C PHE A 363 0.48 10.79 -3.15
N GLN A 364 1.04 9.61 -3.32
CA GLN A 364 2.22 9.39 -4.18
C GLN A 364 1.86 8.42 -5.30
N THR A 365 2.21 8.78 -6.54
CA THR A 365 2.02 7.94 -7.71
C THR A 365 3.31 7.21 -8.08
N VAL A 366 3.21 6.11 -8.82
CA VAL A 366 4.39 5.36 -9.32
C VAL A 366 5.23 6.19 -10.30
N ASP A 367 4.63 7.13 -11.01
CA ASP A 367 5.34 8.04 -11.92
C ASP A 367 6.06 9.18 -11.18
N GLY A 368 5.95 9.19 -9.85
CA GLY A 368 6.68 10.09 -8.95
C GLY A 368 6.01 11.44 -8.75
N GLU A 369 4.70 11.55 -8.96
CA GLU A 369 3.96 12.70 -8.48
C GLU A 369 3.61 12.51 -7.00
N LEU A 370 3.99 13.47 -6.16
CA LEU A 370 3.56 13.60 -4.78
C LEU A 370 2.63 14.80 -4.69
N ALA A 371 1.39 14.60 -4.26
CA ALA A 371 0.37 15.65 -4.28
C ALA A 371 -0.42 15.71 -2.98
N PHE A 372 -0.66 16.91 -2.49
CA PHE A 372 -1.61 17.16 -1.41
C PHE A 372 -2.98 17.48 -1.99
N ILE A 373 -3.95 16.67 -1.62
CA ILE A 373 -5.32 16.70 -2.12
C ILE A 373 -6.26 17.15 -0.99
N ARG A 374 -7.15 18.08 -1.31
CA ARG A 374 -8.34 18.42 -0.52
C ARG A 374 -9.60 18.17 -1.32
N SER A 375 -10.72 18.04 -0.62
CA SER A 375 -12.03 17.95 -1.22
C SER A 375 -12.85 19.22 -0.94
N THR A 376 -13.72 19.60 -1.87
CA THR A 376 -14.77 20.59 -1.65
C THR A 376 -16.09 20.05 -2.16
N SER A 377 -17.18 20.32 -1.44
CA SER A 377 -18.54 20.10 -1.94
C SER A 377 -18.85 21.11 -3.04
N ARG A 378 -19.61 20.68 -4.06
CA ARG A 378 -20.12 21.57 -5.12
C ARG A 378 -21.46 22.13 -4.74
#